data_d974ad9c9ee12153027834b44293ec1e
#
_entry.id   d974ad9c9ee12153027834b44293ec1e
#
_cell.length_a   1.000
_cell.length_b   1.000
_cell.length_c   1.000
_cell.angle_alpha   90.00
_cell.angle_beta   90.00
_cell.angle_gamma   90.00
#
_symmetry.space_group_name_H-M   'P 1'
#
loop_
_entity.id
_entity.type
_entity.pdbx_description
1 polymer ?
#
loop_
_entity_poly.entity_id
_entity_poly.type
_entity_poly.pdbx_seq_one_letter_code
_entity_poly.pdbx_strand_id
1 'polypeptide(L)'
;MKVRVLVAVLLALAVGAAGGWALAASRPDPEPGHPVAFSDPAPVPAQSPSLPVQVTEPDPDDPPLAPGLALETRTLQAPPVDGRPSPLRVTLPVPVGWVGGAVAMPDPDDPVRFQFRVPLNDTNSYGLRVDLFTGPPITVERAVGARQAAMRSADTEGNFQDLGFAEEQDDGFLADYILDGYRRYSLERFFSGPDPDVAYVTVAVVGRQQDLQGMEYLVDRISEGLRPG
;
A
#
# COMPACT_ATOMS: atom_id res chain seq x y z
N MET A 1 -31.16 -15.13 40.65
CA MET A 1 -30.38 -15.85 39.59
C MET A 1 -28.92 -15.42 39.44
N LYS A 2 -28.58 -14.14 39.67
CA LYS A 2 -27.20 -13.60 39.42
C LYS A 2 -26.14 -14.11 40.43
N VAL A 3 -26.49 -14.34 41.69
CA VAL A 3 -25.51 -14.79 42.73
C VAL A 3 -25.04 -16.23 42.49
N ARG A 4 -25.93 -17.12 42.06
CA ARG A 4 -25.59 -18.54 41.82
C ARG A 4 -24.61 -18.73 40.63
N VAL A 5 -24.72 -17.86 39.62
CA VAL A 5 -23.79 -17.87 38.46
C VAL A 5 -22.41 -17.37 38.90
N LEU A 6 -22.35 -16.34 39.72
CA LEU A 6 -21.08 -15.78 40.23
C LEU A 6 -20.32 -16.81 41.07
N VAL A 7 -21.01 -17.54 41.93
CA VAL A 7 -20.41 -18.60 42.77
C VAL A 7 -19.88 -19.74 41.91
N ALA A 8 -20.61 -20.14 40.86
CA ALA A 8 -20.17 -21.20 39.96
C ALA A 8 -18.91 -20.80 39.18
N VAL A 9 -18.80 -19.55 38.71
CA VAL A 9 -17.62 -19.04 37.99
C VAL A 9 -16.40 -18.98 38.95
N LEU A 10 -16.56 -18.54 40.15
CA LEU A 10 -15.48 -18.50 41.15
C LEU A 10 -14.98 -19.88 41.54
N LEU A 11 -15.89 -20.86 41.68
CA LEU A 11 -15.52 -22.24 41.94
C LEU A 11 -14.76 -22.87 40.73
N ALA A 12 -15.18 -22.61 39.50
CA ALA A 12 -14.48 -23.09 38.31
C ALA A 12 -13.07 -22.49 38.19
N LEU A 13 -12.90 -21.22 38.51
CA LEU A 13 -11.58 -20.55 38.52
C LEU A 13 -10.67 -21.13 39.62
N ALA A 14 -11.19 -21.40 40.81
CA ALA A 14 -10.42 -21.98 41.90
C ALA A 14 -9.95 -23.41 41.58
N VAL A 15 -10.81 -24.24 41.01
CA VAL A 15 -10.47 -25.59 40.58
C VAL A 15 -9.46 -25.59 39.44
N GLY A 16 -9.61 -24.66 38.47
CA GLY A 16 -8.65 -24.49 37.38
C GLY A 16 -7.25 -24.05 37.82
N ALA A 17 -7.18 -23.11 38.76
CA ALA A 17 -5.92 -22.65 39.33
C ALA A 17 -5.23 -23.73 40.20
N ALA A 18 -5.96 -24.46 41.01
CA ALA A 18 -5.43 -25.55 41.83
C ALA A 18 -4.96 -26.75 40.99
N GLY A 19 -5.73 -27.10 39.96
CA GLY A 19 -5.36 -28.18 39.02
C GLY A 19 -4.13 -27.82 38.17
N GLY A 20 -4.04 -26.59 37.72
CA GLY A 20 -2.87 -26.10 36.94
C GLY A 20 -1.59 -26.08 37.79
N TRP A 21 -1.68 -25.71 39.06
CA TRP A 21 -0.54 -25.68 39.96
C TRP A 21 -0.07 -27.11 40.35
N ALA A 22 -0.99 -28.03 40.58
CA ALA A 22 -0.67 -29.42 40.87
C ALA A 22 0.02 -30.13 39.71
N LEU A 23 -0.40 -29.82 38.44
CA LEU A 23 0.26 -30.35 37.23
C LEU A 23 1.64 -29.75 37.01
N ALA A 24 1.86 -28.47 37.35
CA ALA A 24 3.17 -27.83 37.26
C ALA A 24 4.14 -28.37 38.34
N ALA A 25 3.65 -28.63 39.56
CA ALA A 25 4.44 -29.16 40.67
C ALA A 25 4.79 -30.66 40.53
N SER A 26 4.03 -31.38 39.73
CA SER A 26 4.28 -32.84 39.47
C SER A 26 5.23 -33.11 38.28
N ARG A 27 5.71 -32.07 37.60
CA ARG A 27 6.75 -32.26 36.57
C ARG A 27 8.09 -32.53 37.26
N PRO A 28 8.75 -33.64 36.99
CA PRO A 28 10.11 -33.84 37.47
C PRO A 28 10.99 -32.71 36.95
N ASP A 29 11.83 -32.15 37.82
CA ASP A 29 12.84 -31.19 37.38
C ASP A 29 13.64 -31.81 36.25
N PRO A 30 13.88 -31.07 35.16
CA PRO A 30 14.76 -31.62 34.12
C PRO A 30 16.13 -31.91 34.75
N GLU A 31 16.59 -33.13 34.57
CA GLU A 31 17.96 -33.50 35.00
C GLU A 31 18.93 -32.44 34.45
N PRO A 32 19.85 -31.92 35.27
CA PRO A 32 20.86 -31.00 34.78
C PRO A 32 21.64 -31.70 33.67
N GLY A 33 21.35 -31.30 32.44
CA GLY A 33 22.02 -31.85 31.27
C GLY A 33 23.53 -31.61 31.39
N HIS A 34 24.33 -32.63 31.17
CA HIS A 34 25.77 -32.44 31.01
C HIS A 34 26.00 -31.36 29.93
N PRO A 35 26.94 -30.41 30.14
CA PRO A 35 27.26 -29.43 29.10
C PRO A 35 27.77 -30.22 27.89
N VAL A 36 26.94 -30.36 26.88
CA VAL A 36 27.39 -30.82 25.56
C VAL A 36 28.21 -29.64 25.00
N ALA A 37 29.48 -29.92 24.70
CA ALA A 37 30.29 -28.96 23.98
C ALA A 37 29.52 -28.63 22.68
N PHE A 38 29.01 -27.41 22.58
CA PHE A 38 28.50 -26.90 21.32
C PHE A 38 29.70 -26.86 20.37
N SER A 39 29.76 -27.80 19.44
CA SER A 39 30.48 -27.55 18.20
C SER A 39 29.85 -26.31 17.61
N ASP A 40 30.68 -25.30 17.28
CA ASP A 40 30.21 -24.07 16.65
C ASP A 40 29.10 -24.38 15.66
N PRO A 41 27.88 -23.85 15.83
CA PRO A 41 26.85 -24.07 14.84
C PRO A 41 27.39 -23.45 13.55
N ALA A 42 27.64 -24.30 12.57
CA ALA A 42 27.92 -23.80 11.24
C ALA A 42 26.81 -22.80 10.91
N PRO A 43 27.15 -21.57 10.47
CA PRO A 43 26.12 -20.62 10.09
C PRO A 43 25.25 -21.28 9.05
N VAL A 44 24.03 -21.62 9.44
CA VAL A 44 23.02 -22.03 8.47
C VAL A 44 22.86 -20.81 7.57
N PRO A 45 23.21 -20.91 6.28
CA PRO A 45 22.93 -19.80 5.38
C PRO A 45 21.43 -19.58 5.49
N ALA A 46 21.02 -18.44 6.01
CA ALA A 46 19.65 -17.99 5.91
C ALA A 46 19.40 -17.75 4.41
N GLN A 47 19.05 -18.83 3.73
CA GLN A 47 18.37 -18.68 2.45
C GLN A 47 17.02 -18.13 2.82
N SER A 48 16.88 -16.79 2.74
CA SER A 48 15.57 -16.22 2.53
C SER A 48 14.99 -16.97 1.34
N PRO A 49 13.85 -17.67 1.47
CA PRO A 49 13.22 -18.26 0.32
C PRO A 49 13.02 -17.11 -0.68
N SER A 50 13.81 -17.10 -1.76
CA SER A 50 13.58 -16.16 -2.83
C SER A 50 12.21 -16.49 -3.38
N LEU A 51 11.25 -15.61 -3.15
CA LEU A 51 9.95 -15.70 -3.80
C LEU A 51 10.22 -15.76 -5.31
N PRO A 52 9.62 -16.72 -6.03
CA PRO A 52 9.81 -16.82 -7.45
C PRO A 52 9.26 -15.56 -8.12
N VAL A 53 10.14 -14.68 -8.57
CA VAL A 53 9.78 -13.48 -9.32
C VAL A 53 9.89 -13.81 -10.78
N GLN A 54 8.78 -13.65 -11.50
CA GLN A 54 8.77 -13.81 -12.95
C GLN A 54 9.48 -12.61 -13.60
N VAL A 55 10.31 -12.89 -14.60
CA VAL A 55 10.95 -11.86 -15.39
C VAL A 55 9.95 -11.37 -16.45
N THR A 56 9.76 -10.07 -16.53
CA THR A 56 8.97 -9.48 -17.60
C THR A 56 9.80 -9.54 -18.90
N GLU A 57 9.40 -10.39 -19.82
CA GLU A 57 10.03 -10.45 -21.14
C GLU A 57 9.74 -9.17 -21.92
N PRO A 58 10.70 -8.67 -22.73
CA PRO A 58 10.47 -7.54 -23.61
C PRO A 58 9.33 -7.84 -24.60
N ASP A 59 8.32 -6.99 -24.62
CA ASP A 59 7.20 -7.09 -25.54
C ASP A 59 7.15 -5.81 -26.41
N PRO A 60 7.28 -5.91 -27.74
CA PRO A 60 7.17 -4.76 -28.62
C PRO A 60 5.81 -4.06 -28.56
N ASP A 61 4.74 -4.79 -28.22
CA ASP A 61 3.39 -4.26 -28.12
C ASP A 61 3.12 -3.63 -26.73
N ASP A 62 4.01 -3.89 -25.76
CA ASP A 62 3.98 -3.31 -24.43
C ASP A 62 5.37 -2.74 -24.02
N PRO A 63 5.86 -1.71 -24.74
CA PRO A 63 7.16 -1.12 -24.49
C PRO A 63 7.24 -0.49 -23.10
N PRO A 64 8.44 -0.31 -22.53
CA PRO A 64 8.63 0.42 -21.29
C PRO A 64 8.06 1.83 -21.36
N LEU A 65 7.59 2.33 -20.21
CA LEU A 65 7.19 3.72 -20.06
C LEU A 65 8.40 4.62 -20.28
N ALA A 66 8.42 5.32 -21.41
CA ALA A 66 9.55 6.16 -21.78
C ALA A 66 9.43 7.56 -21.16
N PRO A 67 10.56 8.20 -20.79
CA PRO A 67 10.55 9.63 -20.50
C PRO A 67 10.25 10.43 -21.79
N GLY A 68 9.72 11.65 -21.63
CA GLY A 68 9.45 12.54 -22.77
C GLY A 68 8.10 12.30 -23.45
N LEU A 69 7.17 11.61 -22.81
CA LEU A 69 5.79 11.47 -23.29
C LEU A 69 5.14 12.84 -23.54
N ALA A 70 4.39 12.94 -24.63
CA ALA A 70 3.51 14.07 -24.87
C ALA A 70 2.39 14.09 -23.81
N LEU A 71 2.16 15.25 -23.20
CA LEU A 71 1.17 15.42 -22.14
C LEU A 71 0.08 16.39 -22.60
N GLU A 72 -1.15 16.13 -22.18
CA GLU A 72 -2.29 17.02 -22.29
C GLU A 72 -2.81 17.39 -20.92
N THR A 73 -3.32 18.60 -20.78
CA THR A 73 -3.91 19.05 -19.51
C THR A 73 -5.32 18.52 -19.38
N ARG A 74 -5.60 17.85 -18.26
CA ARG A 74 -6.96 17.39 -17.91
C ARG A 74 -7.40 17.97 -16.58
N THR A 75 -8.70 18.28 -16.49
CA THR A 75 -9.34 18.64 -15.23
C THR A 75 -10.16 17.45 -14.73
N LEU A 76 -9.82 16.99 -13.52
CA LEU A 76 -10.54 15.95 -12.80
C LEU A 76 -11.39 16.61 -11.73
N GLN A 77 -12.64 16.19 -11.62
CA GLN A 77 -13.59 16.73 -10.65
C GLN A 77 -14.26 15.56 -9.93
N ALA A 78 -14.32 15.64 -8.60
CA ALA A 78 -15.05 14.69 -7.81
C ALA A 78 -16.55 14.69 -8.20
N PRO A 79 -17.22 13.55 -8.18
CA PRO A 79 -18.66 13.46 -8.45
C PRO A 79 -19.46 14.38 -7.54
N PRO A 80 -20.66 14.79 -7.98
CA PRO A 80 -21.58 15.54 -7.14
C PRO A 80 -21.93 14.76 -5.87
N VAL A 81 -22.00 15.49 -4.74
CA VAL A 81 -22.49 14.94 -3.47
C VAL A 81 -23.89 15.53 -3.24
N ASP A 82 -24.88 14.70 -2.97
CA ASP A 82 -26.27 15.09 -2.78
C ASP A 82 -26.83 15.98 -3.91
N GLY A 83 -26.42 15.70 -5.14
CA GLY A 83 -26.83 16.47 -6.33
C GLY A 83 -26.18 17.83 -6.47
N ARG A 84 -25.24 18.21 -5.59
CA ARG A 84 -24.46 19.44 -5.68
C ARG A 84 -23.07 19.15 -6.26
N PRO A 85 -22.58 19.98 -7.20
CA PRO A 85 -21.23 19.83 -7.71
C PRO A 85 -20.21 19.81 -6.57
N SER A 86 -19.28 18.84 -6.60
CA SER A 86 -18.16 18.83 -5.66
C SER A 86 -17.26 20.04 -5.94
N PRO A 87 -16.80 20.77 -4.91
CA PRO A 87 -15.79 21.80 -5.08
C PRO A 87 -14.39 21.22 -5.38
N LEU A 88 -14.20 19.91 -5.13
CA LEU A 88 -12.91 19.25 -5.30
C LEU A 88 -12.63 18.99 -6.78
N ARG A 89 -11.65 19.69 -7.31
CA ARG A 89 -11.15 19.48 -8.65
C ARG A 89 -9.65 19.74 -8.70
N VAL A 90 -8.98 19.07 -9.62
CA VAL A 90 -7.56 19.27 -9.89
C VAL A 90 -7.34 19.31 -11.40
N THR A 91 -6.45 20.16 -11.83
CA THR A 91 -5.97 20.19 -13.22
C THR A 91 -4.53 19.71 -13.22
N LEU A 92 -4.21 18.73 -14.07
CA LEU A 92 -2.89 18.13 -14.14
C LEU A 92 -2.56 17.62 -15.54
N PRO A 93 -1.26 17.49 -15.88
CA PRO A 93 -0.83 16.81 -17.10
C PRO A 93 -1.14 15.30 -17.04
N VAL A 94 -1.66 14.74 -18.14
CA VAL A 94 -1.90 13.31 -18.34
C VAL A 94 -1.29 12.94 -19.70
N PRO A 95 -0.68 11.75 -19.86
CA PRO A 95 -0.14 11.35 -21.16
C PRO A 95 -1.20 11.32 -22.26
N VAL A 96 -0.86 11.88 -23.41
CA VAL A 96 -1.74 11.91 -24.59
C VAL A 96 -2.10 10.49 -25.01
N GLY A 97 -3.39 10.28 -25.27
CA GLY A 97 -3.89 8.98 -25.70
C GLY A 97 -4.16 7.99 -24.58
N TRP A 98 -3.81 8.30 -23.31
CA TRP A 98 -4.23 7.45 -22.22
C TRP A 98 -5.73 7.58 -21.98
N VAL A 99 -6.38 6.44 -21.76
CA VAL A 99 -7.82 6.36 -21.49
C VAL A 99 -8.06 6.09 -20.03
N GLY A 100 -9.16 6.65 -19.52
CA GLY A 100 -9.55 6.43 -18.12
C GLY A 100 -10.49 7.52 -17.61
N GLY A 101 -10.78 7.42 -16.32
CA GLY A 101 -11.70 8.32 -15.64
C GLY A 101 -11.94 7.90 -14.20
N ALA A 102 -13.01 8.41 -13.61
CA ALA A 102 -13.40 8.09 -12.25
C ALA A 102 -13.74 6.60 -12.09
N VAL A 103 -13.25 6.02 -11.00
CA VAL A 103 -13.50 4.65 -10.60
C VAL A 103 -14.44 4.68 -9.40
N ALA A 104 -15.47 3.83 -9.41
CA ALA A 104 -16.36 3.68 -8.26
C ALA A 104 -15.58 3.05 -7.09
N MET A 105 -15.61 3.72 -5.95
CA MET A 105 -15.04 3.21 -4.71
C MET A 105 -16.12 2.56 -3.87
N PRO A 106 -15.82 1.47 -3.15
CA PRO A 106 -16.81 0.75 -2.34
C PRO A 106 -17.27 1.55 -1.13
N ASP A 107 -16.40 2.36 -0.54
CA ASP A 107 -16.70 3.20 0.62
C ASP A 107 -16.85 4.66 0.18
N PRO A 108 -17.94 5.35 0.55
CA PRO A 108 -18.13 6.77 0.25
C PRO A 108 -17.11 7.70 0.92
N ASP A 109 -16.46 7.22 2.01
CA ASP A 109 -15.40 7.97 2.69
C ASP A 109 -14.01 7.76 2.04
N ASP A 110 -13.91 6.83 1.09
CA ASP A 110 -12.70 6.65 0.30
C ASP A 110 -12.43 7.87 -0.59
N PRO A 111 -11.17 8.20 -0.86
CA PRO A 111 -10.81 9.23 -1.85
C PRO A 111 -11.43 8.93 -3.21
N VAL A 112 -11.87 9.98 -3.91
CA VAL A 112 -12.35 9.82 -5.29
C VAL A 112 -11.19 9.48 -6.20
N ARG A 113 -11.23 8.29 -6.79
CA ARG A 113 -10.17 7.73 -7.62
C ARG A 113 -10.39 7.95 -9.09
N PHE A 114 -9.34 8.37 -9.77
CA PHE A 114 -9.24 8.36 -11.23
C PHE A 114 -8.09 7.45 -11.65
N GLN A 115 -8.31 6.66 -12.69
CA GLN A 115 -7.28 5.80 -13.26
C GLN A 115 -7.15 6.04 -14.75
N PHE A 116 -5.90 6.10 -15.22
CA PHE A 116 -5.55 6.25 -16.63
C PHE A 116 -4.52 5.18 -17.02
N ARG A 117 -4.69 4.64 -18.22
CA ARG A 117 -3.82 3.59 -18.77
C ARG A 117 -3.74 3.71 -20.28
N VAL A 118 -2.74 3.09 -20.85
CA VAL A 118 -2.62 2.94 -22.30
C VAL A 118 -3.80 2.12 -22.82
N PRO A 119 -4.47 2.54 -23.90
CA PRO A 119 -5.49 1.73 -24.56
C PRO A 119 -4.90 0.40 -25.03
N LEU A 120 -5.67 -0.67 -24.94
CA LEU A 120 -5.28 -2.02 -25.39
C LEU A 120 -4.14 -2.67 -24.60
N ASN A 121 -3.71 -2.07 -23.49
CA ASN A 121 -2.76 -2.71 -22.59
C ASN A 121 -3.50 -3.68 -21.67
N ASP A 122 -3.67 -4.91 -22.13
CA ASP A 122 -4.35 -5.97 -21.38
C ASP A 122 -3.51 -6.45 -20.18
N THR A 123 -2.20 -6.22 -20.22
CA THR A 123 -1.27 -6.65 -19.15
C THR A 123 -1.29 -5.70 -17.96
N ASN A 124 -1.92 -4.51 -18.09
CA ASN A 124 -1.93 -3.47 -17.07
C ASN A 124 -0.53 -3.18 -16.51
N SER A 125 0.46 -3.10 -17.39
CA SER A 125 1.89 -3.05 -17.05
C SER A 125 2.26 -1.75 -16.33
N TYR A 126 1.70 -0.62 -16.74
CA TYR A 126 1.84 0.66 -16.05
C TYR A 126 0.56 1.51 -16.17
N GLY A 127 0.39 2.42 -15.22
CA GLY A 127 -0.77 3.31 -15.17
C GLY A 127 -0.59 4.46 -14.21
N LEU A 128 -1.46 5.45 -14.35
CA LEU A 128 -1.55 6.62 -13.49
C LEU A 128 -2.83 6.54 -12.68
N ARG A 129 -2.70 6.69 -11.37
CA ARG A 129 -3.81 6.83 -10.42
C ARG A 129 -3.75 8.23 -9.80
N VAL A 130 -4.90 8.86 -9.69
CA VAL A 130 -5.07 10.15 -9.02
C VAL A 130 -6.22 10.00 -8.04
N ASP A 131 -5.94 10.20 -6.75
CA ASP A 131 -6.94 10.12 -5.68
C ASP A 131 -7.17 11.53 -5.10
N LEU A 132 -8.41 12.03 -5.14
CA LEU A 132 -8.81 13.29 -4.50
C LEU A 132 -9.34 13.01 -3.09
N PHE A 133 -8.79 13.69 -2.08
CA PHE A 133 -9.23 13.53 -0.69
C PHE A 133 -10.57 14.25 -0.46
N THR A 134 -11.64 13.48 -0.24
CA THR A 134 -13.00 13.97 0.02
C THR A 134 -13.41 13.89 1.49
N GLY A 135 -12.64 13.17 2.29
CA GLY A 135 -12.87 12.96 3.71
C GLY A 135 -12.46 14.16 4.59
N PRO A 136 -12.44 13.95 5.92
CA PRO A 136 -11.94 14.95 6.86
C PRO A 136 -10.52 15.41 6.53
N PRO A 137 -10.17 16.70 6.76
CA PRO A 137 -8.83 17.20 6.50
C PRO A 137 -7.75 16.40 7.25
N ILE A 138 -6.71 15.98 6.54
CA ILE A 138 -5.52 15.32 7.09
C ILE A 138 -4.26 16.00 6.54
N THR A 139 -3.17 15.99 7.30
CA THR A 139 -1.88 16.51 6.82
C THR A 139 -1.29 15.58 5.75
N VAL A 140 -0.40 16.13 4.90
CA VAL A 140 0.32 15.34 3.89
C VAL A 140 1.08 14.18 4.54
N GLU A 141 1.85 14.44 5.60
CA GLU A 141 2.58 13.42 6.36
C GLU A 141 1.66 12.28 6.84
N ARG A 142 0.49 12.65 7.39
CA ARG A 142 -0.48 11.66 7.86
C ARG A 142 -1.09 10.86 6.70
N ALA A 143 -1.32 11.49 5.55
CA ALA A 143 -1.84 10.82 4.36
C ALA A 143 -0.80 9.81 3.81
N VAL A 144 0.48 10.19 3.75
CA VAL A 144 1.59 9.28 3.42
C VAL A 144 1.61 8.09 4.36
N GLY A 145 1.64 8.32 5.68
CA GLY A 145 1.66 7.26 6.67
C GLY A 145 0.43 6.33 6.61
N ALA A 146 -0.76 6.88 6.40
CA ALA A 146 -1.98 6.09 6.23
C ALA A 146 -1.92 5.21 4.98
N ARG A 147 -1.39 5.74 3.87
CA ARG A 147 -1.22 4.97 2.63
C ARG A 147 -0.21 3.84 2.78
N GLN A 148 0.94 4.10 3.39
CA GLN A 148 1.93 3.07 3.70
C GLN A 148 1.34 1.98 4.62
N ALA A 149 0.57 2.37 5.64
CA ALA A 149 -0.10 1.42 6.53
C ALA A 149 -1.11 0.54 5.78
N ALA A 150 -1.90 1.13 4.86
CA ALA A 150 -2.82 0.38 4.02
C ALA A 150 -2.09 -0.62 3.10
N MET A 151 -0.92 -0.25 2.56
CA MET A 151 -0.10 -1.17 1.77
C MET A 151 0.45 -2.32 2.64
N ARG A 152 0.92 -2.05 3.85
CA ARG A 152 1.37 -3.11 4.78
C ARG A 152 0.23 -4.06 5.18
N SER A 153 -0.99 -3.53 5.34
CA SER A 153 -2.17 -4.37 5.59
C SER A 153 -2.44 -5.30 4.41
N ALA A 154 -2.44 -4.76 3.19
CA ALA A 154 -2.65 -5.52 1.97
C ALA A 154 -1.58 -6.62 1.75
N ASP A 155 -0.31 -6.36 2.10
CA ASP A 155 0.76 -7.36 2.10
C ASP A 155 0.47 -8.46 3.13
N THR A 156 0.08 -8.10 4.34
CA THR A 156 -0.28 -9.05 5.41
C THR A 156 -1.49 -9.90 5.02
N GLU A 157 -2.44 -9.36 4.30
CA GLU A 157 -3.63 -10.04 3.79
C GLU A 157 -3.33 -10.92 2.56
N GLY A 158 -2.12 -10.84 2.00
CA GLY A 158 -1.69 -11.62 0.84
C GLY A 158 -2.18 -11.09 -0.50
N ASN A 159 -2.65 -9.84 -0.55
CA ASN A 159 -3.05 -9.19 -1.81
C ASN A 159 -1.85 -8.94 -2.73
N PHE A 160 -0.66 -8.81 -2.15
CA PHE A 160 0.65 -8.83 -2.79
C PHE A 160 1.69 -9.31 -1.77
N GLN A 161 2.95 -9.42 -2.16
CA GLN A 161 4.02 -10.01 -1.33
C GLN A 161 5.29 -9.18 -1.41
N ASP A 162 6.18 -9.35 -0.42
CA ASP A 162 7.53 -8.78 -0.39
C ASP A 162 7.52 -7.25 -0.57
N LEU A 163 6.63 -6.57 0.18
CA LEU A 163 6.52 -5.12 0.15
C LEU A 163 7.76 -4.47 0.74
N GLY A 164 8.41 -3.61 -0.04
CA GLY A 164 9.46 -2.69 0.37
C GLY A 164 9.07 -1.24 0.16
N PHE A 165 9.66 -0.34 0.96
CA PHE A 165 9.61 1.10 0.72
C PHE A 165 11.01 1.60 0.52
N ALA A 166 11.27 2.20 -0.66
CA ALA A 166 12.49 2.91 -0.99
C ALA A 166 12.17 4.40 -1.18
N GLU A 167 13.15 5.27 -0.99
CA GLU A 167 13.02 6.71 -1.23
C GLU A 167 11.82 7.33 -0.51
N GLU A 168 11.75 7.15 0.80
CA GLU A 168 10.74 7.82 1.62
C GLU A 168 11.05 9.33 1.68
N GLN A 169 10.03 10.14 1.38
CA GLN A 169 10.07 11.60 1.45
C GLN A 169 8.87 12.09 2.27
N ASP A 170 8.92 13.33 2.73
CA ASP A 170 7.84 13.92 3.54
C ASP A 170 6.49 13.94 2.79
N ASP A 171 6.54 14.01 1.46
CA ASP A 171 5.38 14.10 0.58
C ASP A 171 5.17 12.88 -0.33
N GLY A 172 5.90 11.79 -0.12
CA GLY A 172 5.72 10.60 -0.95
C GLY A 172 6.70 9.48 -0.69
N PHE A 173 6.64 8.45 -1.53
CA PHE A 173 7.52 7.29 -1.46
C PHE A 173 7.53 6.51 -2.78
N LEU A 174 8.57 5.70 -2.95
CA LEU A 174 8.60 4.60 -3.90
C LEU A 174 8.39 3.29 -3.14
N ALA A 175 7.36 2.52 -3.50
CA ALA A 175 7.15 1.17 -3.00
C ALA A 175 7.45 0.15 -4.09
N ASP A 176 7.98 -1.01 -3.70
CA ASP A 176 8.09 -2.18 -4.55
C ASP A 176 7.42 -3.39 -3.88
N TYR A 177 6.82 -4.25 -4.67
CA TYR A 177 6.08 -5.43 -4.20
C TYR A 177 5.94 -6.46 -5.32
N ILE A 178 5.55 -7.69 -4.98
CA ILE A 178 5.23 -8.74 -5.94
C ILE A 178 3.72 -8.88 -6.05
N LEU A 179 3.20 -8.70 -7.26
CA LEU A 179 1.80 -8.90 -7.61
C LEU A 179 1.71 -9.91 -8.78
N ASP A 180 0.90 -10.95 -8.61
CA ASP A 180 0.73 -12.03 -9.60
C ASP A 180 2.07 -12.65 -10.06
N GLY A 181 3.06 -12.69 -9.15
CA GLY A 181 4.40 -13.21 -9.42
C GLY A 181 5.36 -12.23 -10.07
N TYR A 182 4.96 -11.00 -10.39
CA TYR A 182 5.80 -9.98 -11.01
C TYR A 182 6.17 -8.87 -10.03
N ARG A 183 7.43 -8.41 -10.06
CA ARG A 183 7.88 -7.24 -9.30
C ARG A 183 7.24 -5.98 -9.89
N ARG A 184 6.57 -5.22 -9.04
CA ARG A 184 5.89 -3.97 -9.38
C ARG A 184 6.45 -2.85 -8.54
N TYR A 185 6.34 -1.64 -9.07
CA TYR A 185 6.75 -0.41 -8.41
C TYR A 185 5.57 0.55 -8.38
N SER A 186 5.43 1.30 -7.28
CA SER A 186 4.45 2.39 -7.14
C SER A 186 5.15 3.62 -6.64
N LEU A 187 5.31 4.62 -7.50
CA LEU A 187 5.84 5.93 -7.14
C LEU A 187 4.66 6.84 -6.78
N GLU A 188 4.54 7.20 -5.51
CA GLU A 188 3.42 7.97 -4.97
C GLU A 188 3.87 9.34 -4.46
N ARG A 189 3.14 10.41 -4.83
CA ARG A 189 3.33 11.79 -4.37
C ARG A 189 2.02 12.35 -3.88
N PHE A 190 2.09 13.10 -2.78
CA PHE A 190 0.97 13.71 -2.10
C PHE A 190 1.11 15.22 -2.18
N PHE A 191 0.05 15.89 -2.58
CA PHE A 191 0.05 17.32 -2.78
C PHE A 191 -0.98 17.98 -1.88
N SER A 192 -0.59 19.12 -1.29
CA SER A 192 -1.54 19.99 -0.59
C SER A 192 -2.39 20.77 -1.57
N GLY A 193 -3.54 21.25 -1.06
CA GLY A 193 -4.46 22.11 -1.76
C GLY A 193 -4.18 23.60 -1.49
N PRO A 194 -5.27 24.41 -1.50
CA PRO A 194 -5.18 25.80 -1.08
C PRO A 194 -4.69 25.98 0.36
N ASP A 195 -4.95 25.00 1.23
CA ASP A 195 -4.35 24.90 2.55
C ASP A 195 -3.06 24.07 2.43
N PRO A 196 -1.88 24.64 2.68
CA PRO A 196 -0.60 23.98 2.51
C PRO A 196 -0.38 22.80 3.48
N ASP A 197 -1.10 22.79 4.59
CA ASP A 197 -0.96 21.74 5.62
C ASP A 197 -1.91 20.56 5.38
N VAL A 198 -2.83 20.66 4.43
CA VAL A 198 -3.86 19.66 4.17
C VAL A 198 -3.62 18.92 2.86
N ALA A 199 -3.58 17.58 2.91
CA ALA A 199 -3.51 16.75 1.73
C ALA A 199 -4.78 16.94 0.87
N TYR A 200 -4.58 17.16 -0.42
CA TYR A 200 -5.64 17.43 -1.38
C TYR A 200 -5.73 16.34 -2.45
N VAL A 201 -4.60 15.90 -2.96
CA VAL A 201 -4.52 14.91 -4.02
C VAL A 201 -3.29 14.02 -3.86
N THR A 202 -3.45 12.73 -4.16
CA THR A 202 -2.34 11.80 -4.36
C THR A 202 -2.24 11.47 -5.84
N VAL A 203 -1.02 11.45 -6.33
CA VAL A 203 -0.67 10.93 -7.66
C VAL A 203 0.20 9.71 -7.47
N ALA A 204 -0.18 8.61 -8.11
CA ALA A 204 0.60 7.37 -8.11
C ALA A 204 0.80 6.88 -9.53
N VAL A 205 2.05 6.65 -9.90
CA VAL A 205 2.39 5.95 -11.14
C VAL A 205 2.86 4.55 -10.76
N VAL A 206 2.20 3.54 -11.33
CA VAL A 206 2.52 2.13 -11.10
C VAL A 206 3.15 1.56 -12.35
N GLY A 207 4.18 0.73 -12.21
CA GLY A 207 4.87 0.15 -13.35
C GLY A 207 5.76 -1.02 -12.97
N ARG A 208 6.60 -1.43 -13.93
CA ARG A 208 7.64 -2.45 -13.79
C ARG A 208 8.99 -1.79 -13.52
N GLN A 209 10.01 -2.54 -13.19
CA GLN A 209 11.37 -2.02 -13.00
C GLN A 209 11.87 -1.22 -14.22
N GLN A 210 11.58 -1.69 -15.42
CA GLN A 210 11.97 -1.03 -16.66
C GLN A 210 11.21 0.28 -16.94
N ASP A 211 10.13 0.54 -16.20
CA ASP A 211 9.29 1.73 -16.34
C ASP A 211 9.73 2.88 -15.40
N LEU A 212 10.63 2.62 -14.43
CA LEU A 212 10.98 3.56 -13.36
C LEU A 212 11.37 4.95 -13.88
N GLN A 213 12.22 5.03 -14.90
CA GLN A 213 12.64 6.31 -15.46
C GLN A 213 11.47 7.11 -16.06
N GLY A 214 10.55 6.41 -16.71
CA GLY A 214 9.33 7.03 -17.24
C GLY A 214 8.35 7.44 -16.13
N MET A 215 8.29 6.66 -15.06
CA MET A 215 7.46 6.96 -13.88
C MET A 215 7.95 8.23 -13.18
N GLU A 216 9.25 8.34 -12.91
CA GLU A 216 9.88 9.54 -12.34
C GLU A 216 9.60 10.77 -13.21
N TYR A 217 9.90 10.69 -14.51
CA TYR A 217 9.61 11.77 -15.45
C TYR A 217 8.13 12.20 -15.39
N LEU A 218 7.20 11.24 -15.39
CA LEU A 218 5.77 11.54 -15.39
C LEU A 218 5.34 12.22 -14.09
N VAL A 219 5.78 11.71 -12.93
CA VAL A 219 5.48 12.30 -11.62
C VAL A 219 6.04 13.72 -11.51
N ASP A 220 7.25 13.97 -11.97
CA ASP A 220 7.87 15.30 -11.98
C ASP A 220 7.05 16.27 -12.84
N ARG A 221 6.68 15.87 -14.06
CA ARG A 221 5.87 16.70 -14.96
C ARG A 221 4.48 16.98 -14.40
N ILE A 222 3.88 15.99 -13.73
CA ILE A 222 2.60 16.19 -13.03
C ILE A 222 2.78 17.18 -11.88
N SER A 223 3.84 17.02 -11.08
CA SER A 223 4.13 17.91 -9.95
C SER A 223 4.28 19.37 -10.37
N GLU A 224 4.97 19.63 -11.48
CA GLU A 224 5.13 20.96 -12.05
C GLU A 224 3.81 21.55 -12.58
N GLY A 225 2.97 20.71 -13.14
CA GLY A 225 1.74 21.12 -13.84
C GLY A 225 0.46 21.05 -13.01
N LEU A 226 0.47 20.40 -11.85
CA LEU A 226 -0.70 20.20 -11.00
C LEU A 226 -1.19 21.52 -10.41
N ARG A 227 -2.50 21.77 -10.51
CA ARG A 227 -3.16 22.96 -9.95
C ARG A 227 -4.44 22.52 -9.27
N PRO A 228 -4.57 22.73 -7.94
CA PRO A 228 -5.84 22.65 -7.24
C PRO A 228 -6.81 23.68 -7.82
N GLY A 229 -8.10 23.31 -7.92
CA GLY A 229 -9.12 24.18 -8.51
C GLY A 229 -10.19 24.63 -7.54
#